data_f09ecc26dac36e00b6df1b561368615c
#
_entry.id   f09ecc26dac36e00b6df1b561368615c
#
_cell.length_a   1.000
_cell.length_b   1.000
_cell.length_c   1.000
_cell.angle_alpha   90.00
_cell.angle_beta   90.00
_cell.angle_gamma   90.00
#
_symmetry.space_group_name_H-M   'P 1'
#
loop_
_entity.id
_entity.type
_entity.pdbx_description
1 polymer ?
#
loop_
_entity_poly.entity_id
_entity_poly.type
_entity_poly.pdbx_seq_one_letter_code
_entity_poly.pdbx_strand_id
1 'polypeptide(L)'
;KRFMFKKLCILLIFSKLKVIKLLIDKYRMHNLYAIFAKLLNICKQVAGNLVNESGNVPRRGVVPRFSDLEIVALNMTSEAVGIDSESLLFAKLQAYKLEFPNLISRRQYNDRRKITSSLCNTIRERIATEMDGGEDCFCIDSKPIEVCRFSRSKRCGMGKKDFEKAPSIGYCASQGMYYYGYKLHAVCGLSGVIHSFDLTKASVHDIHYLKDVKVDYSNCTVIGDRGYISAQVQLDLFETANIRLEVPCLLYTSDAA
;
A
#
# COMPACT_ATOMS: atom_id res chain seq x y z
N LYS A 1 11.97 -13.32 5.72
CA LYS A 1 10.73 -13.11 6.53
C LYS A 1 10.28 -11.63 6.55
N ARG A 2 11.19 -10.66 6.59
CA ARG A 2 10.89 -9.20 6.40
C ARG A 2 10.26 -8.89 5.02
N PHE A 3 10.50 -9.75 4.07
CA PHE A 3 10.10 -9.66 2.67
C PHE A 3 8.61 -9.96 2.43
N MET A 4 8.06 -10.91 3.15
CA MET A 4 6.64 -11.30 3.03
C MET A 4 5.71 -10.18 3.52
N PHE A 5 6.15 -9.40 4.52
CA PHE A 5 5.39 -8.32 5.12
C PHE A 5 5.21 -7.10 4.19
N LYS A 6 6.32 -6.61 3.59
CA LYS A 6 6.25 -5.53 2.58
C LYS A 6 5.44 -5.96 1.35
N LYS A 7 5.53 -7.25 0.99
CA LYS A 7 4.78 -7.80 -0.14
C LYS A 7 3.28 -7.87 0.12
N LEU A 8 2.87 -8.24 1.34
CA LEU A 8 1.46 -8.33 1.71
C LEU A 8 0.78 -6.95 1.75
N CYS A 9 1.47 -5.93 2.28
CA CYS A 9 0.97 -4.55 2.27
C CYS A 9 0.86 -4.01 0.84
N ILE A 10 1.88 -4.24 0.00
CA ILE A 10 1.88 -3.81 -1.39
C ILE A 10 0.78 -4.55 -2.19
N LEU A 11 0.59 -5.85 -1.99
CA LEU A 11 -0.46 -6.67 -2.62
C LEU A 11 -1.87 -6.15 -2.32
N LEU A 12 -2.16 -5.83 -1.07
CA LEU A 12 -3.47 -5.30 -0.66
C LEU A 12 -3.75 -3.92 -1.26
N ILE A 13 -2.71 -3.10 -1.45
CA ILE A 13 -2.84 -1.74 -1.98
C ILE A 13 -3.01 -1.76 -3.48
N PHE A 14 -2.20 -2.54 -4.21
CA PHE A 14 -2.28 -2.61 -5.67
C PHE A 14 -3.46 -3.46 -6.19
N SER A 15 -3.91 -4.46 -5.46
CA SER A 15 -5.11 -5.25 -5.85
C SER A 15 -6.40 -4.43 -5.80
N LYS A 16 -6.44 -3.36 -5.00
CA LYS A 16 -7.57 -2.44 -4.91
C LYS A 16 -7.41 -1.16 -5.74
N LEU A 17 -6.25 -0.92 -6.35
CA LEU A 17 -6.12 0.16 -7.32
C LEU A 17 -7.05 -0.12 -8.51
N LYS A 18 -8.25 0.43 -8.43
CA LYS A 18 -9.32 0.32 -9.44
C LYS A 18 -8.82 0.64 -10.85
N VAL A 19 -7.77 1.47 -10.97
CA VAL A 19 -7.13 1.84 -12.22
C VAL A 19 -6.33 0.72 -12.84
N ILE A 20 -5.48 0.02 -12.06
CA ILE A 20 -4.74 -1.12 -12.60
C ILE A 20 -5.75 -2.20 -13.02
N LYS A 21 -6.82 -2.40 -12.24
CA LYS A 21 -7.89 -3.33 -12.58
C LYS A 21 -8.71 -2.86 -13.80
N LEU A 22 -9.11 -1.57 -13.86
CA LEU A 22 -9.77 -0.99 -15.05
C LEU A 22 -8.89 -1.01 -16.30
N LEU A 23 -7.57 -0.80 -16.15
CA LEU A 23 -6.62 -0.89 -17.26
C LEU A 23 -6.44 -2.34 -17.74
N ILE A 24 -6.50 -3.32 -16.84
CA ILE A 24 -6.41 -4.76 -17.19
C ILE A 24 -7.74 -5.23 -17.76
N ASP A 25 -8.87 -4.91 -17.12
CA ASP A 25 -10.21 -5.35 -17.52
C ASP A 25 -10.63 -4.74 -18.88
N LYS A 26 -10.31 -3.47 -19.12
CA LYS A 26 -10.66 -2.77 -20.39
C LYS A 26 -9.95 -3.35 -21.61
N TYR A 27 -8.82 -4.05 -21.45
CA TYR A 27 -8.02 -4.49 -22.61
C TYR A 27 -7.79 -6.00 -22.69
N ARG A 28 -8.33 -6.86 -21.80
CA ARG A 28 -8.03 -8.31 -21.80
C ARG A 28 -6.53 -8.60 -22.05
N MET A 29 -5.63 -7.81 -21.42
CA MET A 29 -4.22 -7.89 -21.71
C MET A 29 -3.59 -9.06 -20.93
N HIS A 30 -3.46 -10.20 -21.61
CA HIS A 30 -2.71 -11.35 -21.09
C HIS A 30 -1.18 -11.24 -21.32
N ASN A 31 -0.73 -10.17 -22.01
CA ASN A 31 0.69 -9.96 -22.33
C ASN A 31 1.39 -9.15 -21.23
N LEU A 32 2.30 -9.80 -20.50
CA LEU A 32 3.06 -9.23 -19.41
C LEU A 32 3.88 -7.99 -19.85
N TYR A 33 4.49 -8.05 -21.04
CA TYR A 33 5.26 -6.94 -21.57
C TYR A 33 4.40 -5.72 -21.89
N ALA A 34 3.22 -5.91 -22.45
CA ALA A 34 2.32 -4.81 -22.76
C ALA A 34 1.83 -4.08 -21.49
N ILE A 35 1.56 -4.83 -20.41
CA ILE A 35 1.23 -4.24 -19.09
C ILE A 35 2.43 -3.46 -18.56
N PHE A 36 3.63 -4.05 -18.63
CA PHE A 36 4.86 -3.40 -18.20
C PHE A 36 5.11 -2.09 -18.97
N ALA A 37 5.04 -2.10 -20.29
CA ALA A 37 5.26 -0.91 -21.12
C ALA A 37 4.28 0.23 -20.77
N LYS A 38 3.00 -0.12 -20.54
CA LYS A 38 1.99 0.85 -20.12
C LYS A 38 2.27 1.43 -18.74
N LEU A 39 2.58 0.59 -17.77
CA LEU A 39 2.93 1.05 -16.42
C LEU A 39 4.21 1.86 -16.40
N LEU A 40 5.22 1.49 -17.21
CA LEU A 40 6.44 2.27 -17.36
C LEU A 40 6.16 3.67 -17.92
N ASN A 41 5.26 3.78 -18.90
CA ASN A 41 4.86 5.08 -19.44
C ASN A 41 4.17 5.95 -18.37
N ILE A 42 3.25 5.39 -17.59
CA ILE A 42 2.62 6.09 -16.47
C ILE A 42 3.68 6.53 -15.44
N CYS A 43 4.60 5.63 -15.07
CA CYS A 43 5.69 5.97 -14.16
C CYS A 43 6.55 7.13 -14.68
N LYS A 44 6.85 7.17 -15.98
CA LYS A 44 7.60 8.26 -16.61
C LYS A 44 6.86 9.59 -16.54
N GLN A 45 5.57 9.61 -16.81
CA GLN A 45 4.73 10.82 -16.74
C GLN A 45 4.67 11.39 -15.33
N VAL A 46 4.51 10.53 -14.33
CA VAL A 46 4.32 10.92 -12.93
C VAL A 46 5.64 11.19 -12.20
N ALA A 47 6.74 10.54 -12.60
CA ALA A 47 8.02 10.68 -11.91
C ALA A 47 8.58 12.11 -11.93
N GLY A 48 8.41 12.86 -13.03
CA GLY A 48 8.89 14.24 -13.15
C GLY A 48 10.37 14.37 -12.77
N ASN A 49 10.65 15.23 -11.82
CA ASN A 49 11.99 15.56 -11.32
C ASN A 49 12.61 14.53 -10.35
N LEU A 50 11.92 13.44 -10.03
CA LEU A 50 12.43 12.39 -9.13
C LEU A 50 13.55 11.56 -9.76
N VAL A 51 13.63 11.55 -11.08
CA VAL A 51 14.59 10.78 -11.86
C VAL A 51 15.24 11.63 -12.94
N ASN A 52 16.41 11.20 -13.41
CA ASN A 52 17.07 11.79 -14.56
C ASN A 52 16.44 11.32 -15.90
N GLU A 53 16.92 11.84 -17.02
CA GLU A 53 16.44 11.47 -18.37
C GLU A 53 16.50 9.98 -18.66
N SER A 54 17.45 9.26 -18.05
CA SER A 54 17.58 7.80 -18.16
C SER A 54 16.61 7.03 -17.25
N GLY A 55 15.75 7.71 -16.48
CA GLY A 55 14.79 7.08 -15.54
C GLY A 55 15.43 6.55 -14.27
N ASN A 56 16.60 7.05 -13.88
CA ASN A 56 17.28 6.66 -12.65
C ASN A 56 17.27 7.78 -11.61
N VAL A 57 17.16 7.43 -10.34
CA VAL A 57 17.36 8.37 -9.24
C VAL A 57 18.79 8.90 -9.28
N PRO A 58 19.00 10.23 -9.18
CA PRO A 58 20.34 10.82 -9.17
C PRO A 58 21.23 10.19 -8.08
N ARG A 59 22.38 9.67 -8.48
CA ARG A 59 23.37 9.05 -7.59
C ARG A 59 24.76 9.09 -8.17
N ARG A 60 25.78 8.96 -7.31
CA ARG A 60 27.16 8.81 -7.77
C ARG A 60 27.39 7.39 -8.30
N GLY A 61 28.23 7.26 -9.32
CA GLY A 61 28.65 5.97 -9.87
C GLY A 61 28.04 5.64 -11.23
N VAL A 62 28.10 4.36 -11.60
CA VAL A 62 27.64 3.87 -12.90
C VAL A 62 26.12 3.94 -13.00
N VAL A 63 25.63 4.54 -14.07
CA VAL A 63 24.19 4.61 -14.37
C VAL A 63 23.68 3.23 -14.83
N PRO A 64 22.69 2.64 -14.16
CA PRO A 64 22.16 1.35 -14.56
C PRO A 64 21.43 1.43 -15.90
N ARG A 65 21.68 0.45 -16.79
CA ARG A 65 20.99 0.33 -18.08
C ARG A 65 19.51 -0.04 -17.91
N PHE A 66 19.20 -0.97 -17.01
CA PHE A 66 17.82 -1.23 -16.58
C PHE A 66 17.49 -0.22 -15.50
N SER A 67 16.70 0.78 -15.82
CA SER A 67 16.48 1.98 -14.98
C SER A 67 15.73 1.70 -13.70
N ASP A 68 15.73 2.67 -12.76
CA ASP A 68 14.97 2.58 -11.53
C ASP A 68 13.46 2.63 -11.80
N LEU A 69 13.02 3.39 -12.81
CA LEU A 69 11.62 3.38 -13.23
C LEU A 69 11.19 2.03 -13.80
N GLU A 70 12.08 1.34 -14.54
CA GLU A 70 11.80 -0.02 -15.01
C GLU A 70 11.68 -1.01 -13.85
N ILE A 71 12.47 -0.86 -12.77
CA ILE A 71 12.30 -1.65 -11.54
C ILE A 71 10.93 -1.40 -10.92
N VAL A 72 10.52 -0.13 -10.79
CA VAL A 72 9.21 0.23 -10.24
C VAL A 72 8.08 -0.32 -11.13
N ALA A 73 8.14 -0.09 -12.44
CA ALA A 73 7.13 -0.57 -13.38
C ALA A 73 7.04 -2.11 -13.38
N LEU A 74 8.17 -2.83 -13.31
CA LEU A 74 8.17 -4.29 -13.24
C LEU A 74 7.59 -4.80 -11.93
N ASN A 75 7.85 -4.11 -10.81
CA ASN A 75 7.22 -4.42 -9.53
C ASN A 75 5.70 -4.23 -9.59
N MET A 76 5.24 -3.09 -10.13
CA MET A 76 3.80 -2.83 -10.32
C MET A 76 3.17 -3.85 -11.26
N THR A 77 3.88 -4.26 -12.33
CA THR A 77 3.41 -5.29 -13.26
C THR A 77 3.21 -6.63 -12.56
N SER A 78 4.16 -7.06 -11.72
CA SER A 78 4.03 -8.33 -11.00
C SER A 78 2.82 -8.34 -10.08
N GLU A 79 2.56 -7.23 -9.40
CA GLU A 79 1.36 -7.08 -8.55
C GLU A 79 0.07 -7.06 -9.39
N ALA A 80 0.07 -6.34 -10.52
CA ALA A 80 -1.09 -6.22 -11.40
C ALA A 80 -1.54 -7.56 -11.99
N VAL A 81 -0.57 -8.44 -12.32
CA VAL A 81 -0.87 -9.79 -12.85
C VAL A 81 -0.96 -10.88 -11.77
N GLY A 82 -0.88 -10.52 -10.49
CA GLY A 82 -0.97 -11.45 -9.37
C GLY A 82 0.22 -12.42 -9.25
N ILE A 83 1.43 -12.00 -9.67
CA ILE A 83 2.63 -12.82 -9.55
C ILE A 83 3.38 -12.46 -8.26
N ASP A 84 3.18 -13.23 -7.20
CA ASP A 84 3.82 -13.02 -5.89
C ASP A 84 5.26 -13.51 -5.82
N SER A 85 5.63 -14.49 -6.63
CA SER A 85 6.94 -15.11 -6.63
C SER A 85 7.88 -14.44 -7.62
N GLU A 86 9.00 -13.88 -7.15
CA GLU A 86 10.05 -13.35 -8.03
C GLU A 86 10.63 -14.44 -8.95
N SER A 87 10.72 -15.68 -8.47
CA SER A 87 11.17 -16.81 -9.30
C SER A 87 10.19 -17.07 -10.44
N LEU A 88 8.89 -17.02 -10.17
CA LEU A 88 7.86 -17.18 -11.20
C LEU A 88 7.86 -16.00 -12.17
N LEU A 89 8.01 -14.76 -11.67
CA LEU A 89 8.13 -13.56 -12.51
C LEU A 89 9.28 -13.72 -13.50
N PHE A 90 10.48 -14.03 -13.01
CA PHE A 90 11.67 -14.18 -13.86
C PHE A 90 11.59 -15.38 -14.80
N ALA A 91 10.92 -16.47 -14.43
CA ALA A 91 10.63 -17.58 -15.35
C ALA A 91 9.73 -17.12 -16.51
N LYS A 92 8.67 -16.35 -16.22
CA LYS A 92 7.79 -15.79 -17.27
C LYS A 92 8.50 -14.75 -18.16
N LEU A 93 9.39 -13.93 -17.59
CA LEU A 93 10.17 -12.94 -18.35
C LEU A 93 11.13 -13.57 -19.37
N GLN A 94 11.47 -14.86 -19.24
CA GLN A 94 12.29 -15.55 -20.25
C GLN A 94 11.62 -15.60 -21.63
N ALA A 95 10.28 -15.61 -21.67
CA ALA A 95 9.54 -15.56 -22.94
C ALA A 95 9.62 -14.20 -23.65
N TYR A 96 10.07 -13.16 -22.94
CA TYR A 96 10.12 -11.76 -23.42
C TYR A 96 11.55 -11.22 -23.47
N LYS A 97 12.56 -12.08 -23.73
CA LYS A 97 13.98 -11.66 -23.70
C LYS A 97 14.31 -10.57 -24.73
N LEU A 98 13.64 -10.60 -25.87
CA LEU A 98 13.86 -9.62 -26.95
C LEU A 98 13.33 -8.24 -26.55
N GLU A 99 12.23 -8.21 -25.82
CA GLU A 99 11.58 -6.99 -25.37
C GLU A 99 12.29 -6.38 -24.14
N PHE A 100 13.05 -7.19 -23.38
CA PHE A 100 13.82 -6.76 -22.21
C PHE A 100 15.33 -6.95 -22.41
N PRO A 101 15.98 -6.21 -23.34
CA PRO A 101 17.39 -6.43 -23.68
C PRO A 101 18.34 -6.15 -22.51
N ASN A 102 17.96 -5.28 -21.58
CA ASN A 102 18.76 -4.90 -20.41
C ASN A 102 18.27 -5.54 -19.11
N LEU A 103 17.44 -6.59 -19.18
CA LEU A 103 16.90 -7.23 -18.00
C LEU A 103 18.02 -7.73 -17.09
N ILE A 104 17.96 -7.32 -15.84
CA ILE A 104 18.93 -7.71 -14.79
C ILE A 104 18.58 -9.07 -14.19
N SER A 105 19.54 -9.65 -13.46
CA SER A 105 19.31 -10.89 -12.73
C SER A 105 18.24 -10.72 -11.62
N ARG A 106 17.58 -11.81 -11.24
CA ARG A 106 16.60 -11.82 -10.15
C ARG A 106 17.18 -11.28 -8.83
N ARG A 107 18.45 -11.58 -8.53
CA ARG A 107 19.14 -11.07 -7.33
C ARG A 107 19.27 -9.55 -7.38
N GLN A 108 19.78 -9.03 -8.48
CA GLN A 108 19.92 -7.58 -8.67
C GLN A 108 18.57 -6.87 -8.64
N TYR A 109 17.53 -7.45 -9.23
CA TYR A 109 16.17 -6.92 -9.14
C TYR A 109 15.70 -6.84 -7.69
N ASN A 110 15.87 -7.91 -6.90
CA ASN A 110 15.49 -7.95 -5.50
C ASN A 110 16.18 -6.86 -4.67
N ASP A 111 17.49 -6.69 -4.87
CA ASP A 111 18.27 -5.71 -4.13
C ASP A 111 17.89 -4.28 -4.55
N ARG A 112 17.75 -4.02 -5.85
CA ARG A 112 17.34 -2.72 -6.36
C ARG A 112 15.91 -2.35 -6.00
N ARG A 113 14.98 -3.30 -6.01
CA ARG A 113 13.60 -3.07 -5.58
C ARG A 113 13.51 -2.56 -4.14
N LYS A 114 14.40 -3.00 -3.25
CA LYS A 114 14.47 -2.47 -1.87
C LYS A 114 14.95 -1.03 -1.84
N ILE A 115 15.96 -0.71 -2.66
CA ILE A 115 16.54 0.64 -2.76
C ILE A 115 15.52 1.61 -3.37
N THR A 116 14.78 1.19 -4.38
CA THR A 116 13.78 2.03 -5.07
C THR A 116 12.41 2.05 -4.38
N SER A 117 12.28 1.54 -3.14
CA SER A 117 10.99 1.48 -2.44
C SER A 117 10.41 2.87 -2.15
N SER A 118 11.23 3.87 -1.83
CA SER A 118 10.80 5.24 -1.64
C SER A 118 10.28 5.85 -2.94
N LEU A 119 11.02 5.70 -4.04
CA LEU A 119 10.58 6.13 -5.37
C LEU A 119 9.23 5.50 -5.74
N CYS A 120 9.06 4.20 -5.49
CA CYS A 120 7.81 3.50 -5.76
C CYS A 120 6.64 4.08 -4.94
N ASN A 121 6.87 4.41 -3.67
CA ASN A 121 5.83 5.03 -2.83
C ASN A 121 5.47 6.42 -3.33
N THR A 122 6.45 7.28 -3.63
CA THR A 122 6.18 8.63 -4.14
C THR A 122 5.43 8.61 -5.47
N ILE A 123 5.79 7.70 -6.39
CA ILE A 123 5.05 7.52 -7.65
C ILE A 123 3.62 7.07 -7.37
N ARG A 124 3.41 6.12 -6.45
CA ARG A 124 2.07 5.66 -6.04
C ARG A 124 1.22 6.82 -5.51
N GLU A 125 1.78 7.63 -4.62
CA GLU A 125 1.10 8.79 -4.02
C GLU A 125 0.69 9.81 -5.08
N ARG A 126 1.59 10.14 -6.01
CA ARG A 126 1.27 11.05 -7.12
C ARG A 126 0.17 10.50 -8.02
N ILE A 127 0.21 9.21 -8.36
CA ILE A 127 -0.85 8.55 -9.13
C ILE A 127 -2.18 8.63 -8.36
N ALA A 128 -2.18 8.38 -7.07
CA ALA A 128 -3.39 8.44 -6.25
C ALA A 128 -3.99 9.87 -6.25
N THR A 129 -3.16 10.88 -6.06
CA THR A 129 -3.56 12.28 -6.09
C THR A 129 -4.12 12.71 -7.46
N GLU A 130 -3.48 12.31 -8.55
CA GLU A 130 -3.96 12.62 -9.91
C GLU A 130 -5.31 11.95 -10.22
N MET A 131 -5.57 10.78 -9.61
CA MET A 131 -6.79 10.04 -9.85
C MET A 131 -8.01 10.58 -9.12
N ASP A 132 -7.82 11.07 -7.91
CA ASP A 132 -8.94 11.57 -7.08
C ASP A 132 -9.23 13.04 -7.30
N GLY A 133 -8.46 13.76 -8.14
CA GLY A 133 -8.80 15.08 -8.64
C GLY A 133 -9.01 16.17 -7.57
N GLY A 134 -8.52 15.98 -6.34
CA GLY A 134 -8.69 16.89 -5.21
C GLY A 134 -9.93 16.60 -4.37
N GLU A 135 -10.30 15.32 -4.20
CA GLU A 135 -11.32 14.90 -3.24
C GLU A 135 -11.00 15.44 -1.83
N ASP A 136 -12.02 15.94 -1.15
CA ASP A 136 -11.98 16.42 0.22
C ASP A 136 -12.71 15.48 1.19
N CYS A 137 -13.14 14.31 0.71
CA CYS A 137 -13.84 13.31 1.49
C CYS A 137 -13.17 11.95 1.37
N PHE A 138 -12.78 11.39 2.51
CA PHE A 138 -12.04 10.14 2.61
C PHE A 138 -12.74 9.13 3.53
N CYS A 139 -12.51 7.85 3.29
CA CYS A 139 -12.90 6.77 4.17
C CYS A 139 -11.67 6.19 4.87
N ILE A 140 -11.77 5.93 6.17
CA ILE A 140 -10.74 5.27 6.96
C ILE A 140 -11.24 3.92 7.45
N ASP A 141 -10.41 2.89 7.31
CA ASP A 141 -10.73 1.54 7.79
C ASP A 141 -9.46 0.80 8.21
N SER A 142 -9.63 -0.23 9.04
CA SER A 142 -8.54 -1.10 9.46
C SER A 142 -8.83 -2.56 9.16
N LYS A 143 -7.77 -3.31 8.86
CA LYS A 143 -7.86 -4.74 8.56
C LYS A 143 -6.82 -5.54 9.33
N PRO A 144 -7.21 -6.66 10.00
CA PRO A 144 -6.26 -7.55 10.63
C PRO A 144 -5.35 -8.24 9.60
N ILE A 145 -4.06 -8.32 9.91
CA ILE A 145 -3.05 -9.06 9.15
C ILE A 145 -2.42 -10.11 10.06
N GLU A 146 -2.84 -11.34 9.90
CA GLU A 146 -2.29 -12.46 10.63
C GLU A 146 -0.87 -12.80 10.16
N VAL A 147 0.04 -12.97 11.11
CA VAL A 147 1.42 -13.41 10.84
C VAL A 147 1.53 -14.93 10.84
N CYS A 148 0.77 -15.56 11.70
CA CYS A 148 0.67 -17.01 11.82
C CYS A 148 -0.62 -17.38 12.55
N ARG A 149 -1.02 -18.66 12.48
CA ARG A 149 -2.15 -19.18 13.27
C ARG A 149 -1.97 -18.83 14.74
N PHE A 150 -3.02 -18.42 15.40
CA PHE A 150 -3.01 -17.97 16.81
C PHE A 150 -2.32 -18.98 17.74
N SER A 151 -2.58 -20.28 17.56
CA SER A 151 -1.94 -21.36 18.32
C SER A 151 -0.40 -21.41 18.20
N ARG A 152 0.18 -20.77 17.17
CA ARG A 152 1.63 -20.69 16.94
C ARG A 152 2.25 -19.35 17.38
N SER A 153 1.48 -18.44 17.93
CA SER A 153 1.94 -17.10 18.31
C SER A 153 3.16 -17.12 19.23
N LYS A 154 3.17 -17.97 20.25
CA LYS A 154 4.30 -18.13 21.19
C LYS A 154 5.60 -18.60 20.53
N ARG A 155 5.53 -19.34 19.42
CA ARG A 155 6.68 -19.86 18.67
C ARG A 155 7.09 -18.95 17.50
N CYS A 156 6.33 -17.90 17.23
CA CYS A 156 6.63 -16.98 16.14
C CYS A 156 7.95 -16.24 16.41
N GLY A 157 8.91 -16.36 15.50
CA GLY A 157 10.22 -15.69 15.60
C GLY A 157 10.26 -14.31 14.93
N MET A 158 9.12 -13.83 14.40
CA MET A 158 9.06 -12.54 13.73
C MET A 158 9.18 -11.40 14.74
N GLY A 159 10.08 -10.47 14.48
CA GLY A 159 10.23 -9.26 15.31
C GLY A 159 10.85 -9.49 16.70
N LYS A 160 11.24 -10.72 17.09
CA LYS A 160 11.80 -11.00 18.42
C LYS A 160 13.01 -10.15 18.81
N LYS A 161 13.75 -9.63 17.82
CA LYS A 161 14.93 -8.77 18.04
C LYS A 161 14.56 -7.29 18.19
N ASP A 162 13.36 -6.90 17.88
CA ASP A 162 12.88 -5.53 17.89
C ASP A 162 11.44 -5.56 18.45
N PHE A 163 11.36 -5.34 19.75
CA PHE A 163 10.09 -5.44 20.50
C PHE A 163 9.06 -4.41 19.99
N GLU A 164 9.50 -3.26 19.54
CA GLU A 164 8.59 -2.23 19.01
C GLU A 164 7.94 -2.65 17.70
N LYS A 165 8.66 -3.43 16.89
CA LYS A 165 8.17 -3.95 15.61
C LYS A 165 7.63 -5.38 15.68
N ALA A 166 7.62 -5.99 16.86
CA ALA A 166 7.08 -7.33 17.04
C ALA A 166 5.55 -7.34 16.83
N PRO A 167 5.01 -8.40 16.20
CA PRO A 167 3.56 -8.57 16.13
C PRO A 167 2.96 -8.79 17.53
N SER A 168 1.71 -8.44 17.72
CA SER A 168 0.99 -8.60 18.99
C SER A 168 -0.32 -9.34 18.79
N ILE A 169 -1.00 -9.65 19.90
CA ILE A 169 -2.35 -10.21 19.90
C ILE A 169 -3.35 -9.06 19.77
N GLY A 170 -4.29 -9.19 18.86
CA GLY A 170 -5.42 -8.30 18.67
C GLY A 170 -6.73 -9.08 18.60
N TYR A 171 -7.84 -8.38 18.74
CA TYR A 171 -9.19 -8.92 18.59
C TYR A 171 -9.83 -8.32 17.34
N CYS A 172 -10.40 -9.18 16.49
CA CYS A 172 -11.16 -8.77 15.31
C CYS A 172 -12.66 -8.91 15.64
N ALA A 173 -13.35 -7.78 15.89
CA ALA A 173 -14.75 -7.78 16.27
C ALA A 173 -15.67 -8.35 15.18
N SER A 174 -15.39 -8.06 13.90
CA SER A 174 -16.19 -8.55 12.76
C SER A 174 -16.13 -10.07 12.57
N GLN A 175 -15.04 -10.71 13.03
CA GLN A 175 -14.84 -12.16 12.96
C GLN A 175 -15.01 -12.85 14.30
N GLY A 176 -15.21 -12.11 15.40
CA GLY A 176 -15.36 -12.65 16.76
C GLY A 176 -14.14 -13.43 17.25
N MET A 177 -12.92 -13.13 16.76
CA MET A 177 -11.75 -13.95 17.06
C MET A 177 -10.49 -13.15 17.37
N TYR A 178 -9.64 -13.75 18.21
CA TYR A 178 -8.28 -13.25 18.44
C TYR A 178 -7.33 -13.68 17.32
N TYR A 179 -6.43 -12.79 16.95
CA TYR A 179 -5.38 -13.06 15.98
C TYR A 179 -4.02 -12.56 16.48
N TYR A 180 -2.95 -13.10 15.93
CA TYR A 180 -1.59 -12.67 16.22
C TYR A 180 -0.95 -12.06 14.98
N GLY A 181 -0.66 -10.77 15.03
CA GLY A 181 -0.16 -10.08 13.86
C GLY A 181 -0.12 -8.56 14.01
N TYR A 182 -0.53 -7.91 12.95
CA TYR A 182 -0.59 -6.46 12.80
C TYR A 182 -1.98 -6.05 12.33
N LYS A 183 -2.22 -4.75 12.40
CA LYS A 183 -3.40 -4.10 11.85
C LYS A 183 -2.95 -3.17 10.73
N LEU A 184 -3.50 -3.33 9.53
CA LEU A 184 -3.33 -2.42 8.42
C LEU A 184 -4.41 -1.37 8.49
N HIS A 185 -4.03 -0.11 8.60
CA HIS A 185 -4.90 1.05 8.46
C HIS A 185 -4.77 1.59 7.05
N ALA A 186 -5.84 2.07 6.47
CA ALA A 186 -5.83 2.69 5.15
C ALA A 186 -6.83 3.85 5.09
N VAL A 187 -6.41 4.91 4.41
CA VAL A 187 -7.28 6.03 4.02
C VAL A 187 -7.48 5.96 2.51
N CYS A 188 -8.72 5.97 2.07
CA CYS A 188 -9.07 5.92 0.66
C CYS A 188 -10.09 7.01 0.32
N GLY A 189 -10.00 7.58 -0.89
CA GLY A 189 -11.00 8.48 -1.44
C GLY A 189 -12.32 7.73 -1.73
N LEU A 190 -13.39 8.45 -1.98
CA LEU A 190 -14.70 7.89 -2.32
C LEU A 190 -14.66 7.05 -3.60
N SER A 191 -13.74 7.36 -4.51
CA SER A 191 -13.43 6.57 -5.71
C SER A 191 -12.88 5.18 -5.41
N GLY A 192 -12.42 4.94 -4.17
CA GLY A 192 -11.75 3.73 -3.70
C GLY A 192 -10.24 3.72 -3.97
N VAL A 193 -9.64 4.87 -4.28
CA VAL A 193 -8.19 5.03 -4.39
C VAL A 193 -7.59 5.14 -3.00
N ILE A 194 -6.55 4.33 -2.72
CA ILE A 194 -5.85 4.38 -1.44
C ILE A 194 -4.78 5.46 -1.49
N HIS A 195 -4.94 6.48 -0.65
CA HIS A 195 -3.99 7.60 -0.51
C HIS A 195 -2.86 7.27 0.44
N SER A 196 -3.19 6.89 1.67
CA SER A 196 -2.21 6.53 2.70
C SER A 196 -2.55 5.22 3.39
N PHE A 197 -1.55 4.62 4.00
CA PHE A 197 -1.72 3.41 4.80
C PHE A 197 -0.56 3.29 5.79
N ASP A 198 -0.84 2.67 6.92
CA ASP A 198 0.16 2.31 7.91
C ASP A 198 -0.10 0.94 8.53
N LEU A 199 0.90 0.41 9.21
CA LEU A 199 0.89 -0.90 9.81
C LEU A 199 1.23 -0.81 11.30
N THR A 200 0.23 -0.96 12.15
CA THR A 200 0.40 -0.98 13.60
C THR A 200 0.42 -2.40 14.17
N LYS A 201 0.84 -2.56 15.42
CA LYS A 201 0.66 -3.82 16.15
C LYS A 201 -0.84 -4.11 16.30
N ALA A 202 -1.22 -5.38 16.28
CA ALA A 202 -2.63 -5.79 16.40
C ALA A 202 -3.32 -5.30 17.69
N SER A 203 -2.54 -5.07 18.76
CA SER A 203 -3.05 -4.56 20.05
C SER A 203 -3.32 -3.05 20.07
N VAL A 204 -2.85 -2.29 19.06
CA VAL A 204 -3.07 -0.85 18.98
C VAL A 204 -4.51 -0.57 18.60
N HIS A 205 -5.17 0.32 19.32
CA HIS A 205 -6.54 0.73 19.01
C HIS A 205 -6.58 1.63 17.77
N ASP A 206 -7.61 1.49 16.93
CA ASP A 206 -7.74 2.19 15.65
C ASP A 206 -7.66 3.72 15.76
N ILE A 207 -8.15 4.25 16.88
CA ILE A 207 -8.15 5.69 17.17
C ILE A 207 -6.74 6.31 17.16
N HIS A 208 -5.70 5.52 17.46
CA HIS A 208 -4.33 6.04 17.48
C HIS A 208 -3.81 6.41 16.09
N TYR A 209 -4.33 5.76 15.03
CA TYR A 209 -3.97 6.08 13.67
C TYR A 209 -4.48 7.46 13.21
N LEU A 210 -5.51 7.99 13.86
CA LEU A 210 -6.00 9.34 13.57
C LEU A 210 -4.94 10.43 13.82
N LYS A 211 -3.93 10.16 14.64
CA LYS A 211 -2.79 11.08 14.84
C LYS A 211 -1.94 11.21 13.57
N ASP A 212 -1.77 10.11 12.83
CA ASP A 212 -1.02 10.10 11.58
C ASP A 212 -1.85 10.75 10.47
N VAL A 213 -3.17 10.47 10.43
CA VAL A 213 -4.12 11.15 9.53
C VAL A 213 -4.07 12.67 9.70
N LYS A 214 -3.98 13.17 10.93
CA LYS A 214 -3.87 14.61 11.21
C LYS A 214 -2.62 15.27 10.63
N VAL A 215 -1.52 14.51 10.47
CA VAL A 215 -0.28 15.02 9.89
C VAL A 215 -0.37 15.10 8.36
N ASP A 216 -1.03 14.12 7.75
CA ASP A 216 -1.05 13.95 6.31
C ASP A 216 -2.21 14.69 5.61
N TYR A 217 -3.28 15.00 6.37
CA TYR A 217 -4.53 15.57 5.82
C TYR A 217 -4.94 16.85 6.55
N SER A 218 -5.64 17.72 5.82
CA SER A 218 -6.28 18.93 6.37
C SER A 218 -7.44 19.36 5.50
N ASN A 219 -8.37 20.15 6.06
CA ASN A 219 -9.53 20.70 5.35
C ASN A 219 -10.36 19.64 4.62
N CYS A 220 -10.64 18.52 5.27
CA CYS A 220 -11.35 17.40 4.66
C CYS A 220 -12.33 16.73 5.62
N THR A 221 -13.19 15.90 5.07
CA THR A 221 -14.07 15.01 5.83
C THR A 221 -13.50 13.58 5.80
N VAL A 222 -13.44 12.94 6.96
CA VAL A 222 -13.01 11.53 7.09
C VAL A 222 -14.18 10.72 7.67
N ILE A 223 -14.59 9.69 6.95
CA ILE A 223 -15.67 8.77 7.35
C ILE A 223 -15.01 7.51 7.91
N GLY A 224 -15.30 7.19 9.18
CA GLY A 224 -14.76 6.01 9.86
C GLY A 224 -15.85 5.12 10.47
N ASP A 225 -15.46 3.93 10.90
CA ASP A 225 -16.33 3.04 11.66
C ASP A 225 -16.42 3.42 13.16
N ARG A 226 -17.16 2.63 13.94
CA ARG A 226 -17.31 2.85 15.38
C ARG A 226 -16.01 2.73 16.18
N GLY A 227 -14.99 2.08 15.65
CA GLY A 227 -13.67 1.97 16.25
C GLY A 227 -12.93 3.31 16.38
N TYR A 228 -13.38 4.33 15.65
CA TYR A 228 -12.79 5.67 15.66
C TYR A 228 -13.57 6.69 16.55
N ILE A 229 -14.58 6.26 17.30
CA ILE A 229 -15.38 7.15 18.16
C ILE A 229 -14.54 7.67 19.33
N SER A 230 -14.31 8.97 19.39
CA SER A 230 -13.75 9.68 20.54
C SER A 230 -14.03 11.18 20.40
N ALA A 231 -14.84 11.74 21.28
CA ALA A 231 -15.16 13.16 21.26
C ALA A 231 -13.90 14.04 21.35
N GLN A 232 -12.94 13.66 22.18
CA GLN A 232 -11.69 14.41 22.36
C GLN A 232 -10.82 14.41 21.08
N VAL A 233 -10.69 13.26 20.41
CA VAL A 233 -9.90 13.16 19.18
C VAL A 233 -10.61 13.84 18.02
N GLN A 234 -11.93 13.75 17.94
CA GLN A 234 -12.72 14.47 16.94
C GLN A 234 -12.55 15.98 17.07
N LEU A 235 -12.59 16.51 18.30
CA LEU A 235 -12.38 17.94 18.56
C LEU A 235 -10.94 18.35 18.16
N ASP A 236 -9.93 17.58 18.57
CA ASP A 236 -8.53 17.86 18.23
C ASP A 236 -8.29 17.85 16.72
N LEU A 237 -8.86 16.91 15.97
CA LEU A 237 -8.77 16.87 14.50
C LEU A 237 -9.41 18.10 13.85
N PHE A 238 -10.57 18.53 14.37
CA PHE A 238 -11.27 19.69 13.85
C PHE A 238 -10.51 20.99 14.15
N GLU A 239 -10.10 21.21 15.38
CA GLU A 239 -9.44 22.45 15.80
C GLU A 239 -8.04 22.63 15.18
N THR A 240 -7.28 21.53 15.00
CA THR A 240 -5.89 21.62 14.59
C THR A 240 -5.65 21.43 13.09
N ALA A 241 -6.50 20.66 12.41
CA ALA A 241 -6.33 20.32 10.99
C ALA A 241 -7.59 20.60 10.14
N ASN A 242 -8.66 21.11 10.74
CA ASN A 242 -9.97 21.29 10.09
C ASN A 242 -10.46 19.98 9.43
N ILE A 243 -10.27 18.86 10.12
CA ILE A 243 -10.74 17.54 9.68
C ILE A 243 -12.04 17.23 10.40
N ARG A 244 -13.11 17.03 9.64
CA ARG A 244 -14.40 16.57 10.16
C ARG A 244 -14.44 15.04 10.15
N LEU A 245 -14.35 14.40 11.31
CA LEU A 245 -14.48 12.96 11.43
C LEU A 245 -15.95 12.57 11.60
N GLU A 246 -16.51 11.85 10.65
CA GLU A 246 -17.86 11.30 10.67
C GLU A 246 -17.84 9.82 11.03
N VAL A 247 -18.53 9.46 12.10
CA VAL A 247 -18.66 8.08 12.59
C VAL A 247 -20.12 7.76 12.88
N PRO A 248 -20.59 6.50 12.74
CA PRO A 248 -21.96 6.12 12.99
C PRO A 248 -22.37 6.44 14.43
N CYS A 249 -23.49 7.15 14.62
CA CYS A 249 -24.02 7.47 15.95
C CYS A 249 -24.53 6.21 16.67
N LEU A 250 -24.27 6.10 17.97
CA LEU A 250 -24.72 5.00 18.80
C LEU A 250 -26.25 5.01 19.06
N LEU A 251 -26.90 6.15 18.84
CA LEU A 251 -28.32 6.34 19.16
C LEU A 251 -29.30 5.69 18.17
N TYR A 252 -28.85 5.30 16.98
CA TYR A 252 -29.73 4.73 15.94
C TYR A 252 -29.90 3.20 15.98
N THR A 253 -29.41 2.52 17.02
CA THR A 253 -29.48 1.05 17.09
C THR A 253 -30.56 0.52 18.01
N SER A 254 -31.37 1.37 18.67
CA SER A 254 -32.45 0.93 19.57
C SER A 254 -33.85 0.85 18.92
N ASP A 255 -34.03 1.39 17.72
CA ASP A 255 -35.37 1.53 17.12
C ASP A 255 -35.63 0.62 15.90
N ALA A 256 -34.76 -0.38 15.67
CA ALA A 256 -34.98 -1.40 14.64
C ALA A 256 -35.04 -2.80 15.28
N ALA A 257 -36.03 -2.99 16.16
CA ALA A 257 -36.46 -4.30 16.65
C ALA A 257 -37.97 -4.46 16.43
#